data_5a4163227b4e6fded2ce7408437d1f19
#
_entry.id   5a4163227b4e6fded2ce7408437d1f19
#
_cell.length_a   1.000
_cell.length_b   1.000
_cell.length_c   1.000
_cell.angle_alpha   90.00
_cell.angle_beta   90.00
_cell.angle_gamma   90.00
#
_symmetry.space_group_name_H-M   'P 1'
#
loop_
_entity.id
_entity.type
_entity.pdbx_description
1 polymer ?
#
loop_
_entity_poly.entity_id
_entity_poly.type
_entity_poly.pdbx_seq_one_letter_code
_entity_poly.pdbx_strand_id
1 'polypeptide(L)'
;IMLNILFQIIIYPLYAGLETIFSFFFNFFCCNICLTIFVISFLINLICLPLYINAEKLQKQERDIQNKMSKRVECIKKNFKGDERHMLLATYYRQNNYHPIMSLRTSLSLLLQIPFFTAAYFFFSHLQLLHGLSMGIIEDLSKPDNLLHIGSISVNVLPIFMTVINLVAGAIYSKEQSKRDKIQIWVLALAFLGILYNSPSGLVLY
;
A
#
# COMPACT_ATOMS: atom_id res chain seq x y z
N ILE A 1 8.27 -15.79 17.04
CA ILE A 1 8.16 -17.05 16.27
C ILE A 1 7.13 -16.90 15.17
N MET A 2 5.88 -16.51 15.44
CA MET A 2 4.82 -16.34 14.42
C MET A 2 5.19 -15.30 13.33
N LEU A 3 5.78 -14.17 13.69
CA LEU A 3 6.18 -13.13 12.76
C LEU A 3 7.26 -13.61 11.78
N ASN A 4 8.22 -14.41 12.25
CA ASN A 4 9.29 -14.99 11.41
C ASN A 4 8.72 -16.03 10.42
N ILE A 5 7.72 -16.81 10.82
CA ILE A 5 7.06 -17.78 9.94
C ILE A 5 6.27 -17.05 8.84
N LEU A 6 5.54 -16.00 9.20
CA LEU A 6 4.81 -15.18 8.22
C LEU A 6 5.76 -14.50 7.23
N PHE A 7 6.90 -14.00 7.72
CA PHE A 7 7.94 -13.43 6.89
C PHE A 7 8.51 -14.45 5.89
N GLN A 8 8.86 -15.65 6.35
CA GLN A 8 9.43 -16.68 5.49
C GLN A 8 8.44 -17.22 4.46
N ILE A 9 7.15 -17.35 4.80
CA ILE A 9 6.17 -17.95 3.89
C ILE A 9 5.65 -16.95 2.86
N ILE A 10 5.50 -15.66 3.22
CA ILE A 10 4.86 -14.67 2.35
C ILE A 10 5.90 -13.71 1.73
N ILE A 11 6.78 -13.14 2.55
CA ILE A 11 7.69 -12.08 2.08
C ILE A 11 8.89 -12.66 1.34
N TYR A 12 9.46 -13.77 1.82
CA TYR A 12 10.62 -14.37 1.20
C TYR A 12 10.40 -14.82 -0.27
N PRO A 13 9.30 -15.51 -0.63
CA PRO A 13 9.07 -15.86 -2.04
C PRO A 13 8.83 -14.64 -2.93
N LEU A 14 8.20 -13.57 -2.40
CA LEU A 14 8.06 -12.31 -3.12
C LEU A 14 9.40 -11.61 -3.33
N TYR A 15 10.26 -11.60 -2.30
CA TYR A 15 11.61 -11.08 -2.37
C TYR A 15 12.45 -11.85 -3.41
N ALA A 16 12.45 -13.19 -3.36
CA ALA A 16 13.18 -14.03 -4.33
C ALA A 16 12.65 -13.86 -5.77
N GLY A 17 11.34 -13.68 -5.92
CA GLY A 17 10.73 -13.35 -7.20
C GLY A 17 11.21 -12.00 -7.75
N LEU A 18 11.24 -10.97 -6.90
CA LEU A 18 11.77 -9.64 -7.24
C LEU A 18 13.24 -9.71 -7.68
N GLU A 19 14.06 -10.43 -6.91
CA GLU A 19 15.49 -10.60 -7.20
C GLU A 19 15.73 -11.29 -8.54
N THR A 20 14.99 -12.36 -8.83
CA THR A 20 15.08 -13.09 -10.09
C THR A 20 14.67 -12.23 -11.29
N ILE A 21 13.55 -11.52 -11.18
CA ILE A 21 13.05 -10.62 -12.22
C ILE A 21 14.03 -9.47 -12.42
N PHE A 22 14.55 -8.89 -11.33
CA PHE A 22 15.54 -7.82 -11.39
C PHE A 22 16.81 -8.25 -12.10
N SER A 23 17.39 -9.38 -11.71
CA SER A 23 18.63 -9.91 -12.31
C SER A 23 18.45 -10.18 -13.81
N PHE A 24 17.31 -10.73 -14.20
CA PHE A 24 17.00 -10.98 -15.61
C PHE A 24 16.95 -9.68 -16.43
N PHE A 25 16.17 -8.69 -15.99
CA PHE A 25 16.04 -7.43 -16.73
C PHE A 25 17.29 -6.55 -16.65
N PHE A 26 18.03 -6.59 -15.56
CA PHE A 26 19.28 -5.88 -15.41
C PHE A 26 20.30 -6.33 -16.44
N ASN A 27 20.45 -7.64 -16.64
CA ASN A 27 21.30 -8.20 -17.67
C ASN A 27 20.77 -7.92 -19.09
N PHE A 28 19.44 -7.96 -19.28
CA PHE A 28 18.81 -7.70 -20.57
C PHE A 28 19.02 -6.25 -21.04
N PHE A 29 18.95 -5.28 -20.13
CA PHE A 29 19.13 -3.85 -20.44
C PHE A 29 20.59 -3.37 -20.35
N CYS A 30 21.55 -4.26 -20.55
CA CYS A 30 22.97 -3.90 -20.50
C CYS A 30 23.37 -3.10 -19.25
N CYS A 31 22.89 -3.52 -18.09
CA CYS A 31 23.16 -2.92 -16.78
C CYS A 31 22.59 -1.51 -16.61
N ASN A 32 21.57 -1.11 -17.37
CA ASN A 32 20.87 0.15 -17.17
C ASN A 32 19.85 0.02 -16.03
N ILE A 33 20.23 0.45 -14.82
CA ILE A 33 19.44 0.26 -13.61
C ILE A 33 18.12 1.06 -13.60
N CYS A 34 18.14 2.28 -14.16
CA CYS A 34 16.96 3.13 -14.22
C CYS A 34 15.83 2.50 -15.01
N LEU A 35 16.19 1.98 -16.20
CA LEU A 35 15.25 1.32 -17.09
C LEU A 35 14.79 -0.01 -16.48
N THR A 36 15.67 -0.71 -15.78
CA THR A 36 15.34 -1.93 -15.05
C THR A 36 14.32 -1.68 -13.96
N ILE A 37 14.49 -0.67 -13.08
CA ILE A 37 13.55 -0.33 -12.02
C ILE A 37 12.19 0.02 -12.62
N PHE A 38 12.15 0.84 -13.66
CA PHE A 38 10.91 1.26 -14.31
C PHE A 38 10.13 0.07 -14.90
N VAL A 39 10.82 -0.80 -15.64
CA VAL A 39 10.19 -1.99 -16.26
C VAL A 39 9.70 -2.96 -15.20
N ILE A 40 10.47 -3.19 -14.15
CA ILE A 40 10.06 -4.09 -13.05
C ILE A 40 8.84 -3.53 -12.32
N SER A 41 8.83 -2.25 -12.00
CA SER A 41 7.67 -1.59 -11.37
C SER A 41 6.41 -1.78 -12.21
N PHE A 42 6.50 -1.54 -13.52
CA PHE A 42 5.38 -1.75 -14.44
C PHE A 42 4.93 -3.21 -14.49
N LEU A 43 5.88 -4.14 -14.62
CA LEU A 43 5.61 -5.57 -14.77
C LEU A 43 4.96 -6.16 -13.51
N ILE A 44 5.44 -5.78 -12.33
CA ILE A 44 4.85 -6.23 -11.06
C ILE A 44 3.43 -5.70 -10.89
N ASN A 45 3.20 -4.42 -11.22
CA ASN A 45 1.86 -3.86 -11.20
C ASN A 45 0.92 -4.62 -12.16
N LEU A 46 1.40 -5.01 -13.33
CA LEU A 46 0.63 -5.79 -14.29
C LEU A 46 0.29 -7.20 -13.77
N ILE A 47 1.25 -7.87 -13.14
CA ILE A 47 1.04 -9.20 -12.52
C ILE A 47 0.06 -9.11 -11.34
N CYS A 48 0.15 -8.05 -10.54
CA CYS A 48 -0.72 -7.83 -9.38
C CYS A 48 -2.14 -7.35 -9.77
N LEU A 49 -2.30 -6.83 -10.99
CA LEU A 49 -3.58 -6.28 -11.46
C LEU A 49 -4.78 -7.23 -11.28
N PRO A 50 -4.73 -8.52 -11.66
CA PRO A 50 -5.85 -9.44 -11.43
C PRO A 50 -6.16 -9.66 -9.95
N LEU A 51 -5.15 -9.62 -9.08
CA LEU A 51 -5.35 -9.70 -7.63
C LEU A 51 -6.09 -8.48 -7.09
N TYR A 52 -5.69 -7.28 -7.54
CA TYR A 52 -6.35 -6.03 -7.16
C TYR A 52 -7.80 -5.96 -7.66
N ILE A 53 -8.07 -6.38 -8.90
CA ILE A 53 -9.43 -6.41 -9.44
C ILE A 53 -10.34 -7.33 -8.59
N ASN A 54 -9.85 -8.51 -8.21
CA ASN A 54 -10.60 -9.43 -7.37
C ASN A 54 -10.82 -8.88 -5.95
N ALA A 55 -9.79 -8.24 -5.38
CA ALA A 55 -9.90 -7.59 -4.08
C ALA A 55 -10.93 -6.45 -4.11
N GLU A 56 -10.93 -5.64 -5.17
CA GLU A 56 -11.88 -4.54 -5.35
C GLU A 56 -13.33 -5.03 -5.49
N LYS A 57 -13.57 -6.11 -6.23
CA LYS A 57 -14.89 -6.75 -6.31
C LYS A 57 -15.40 -7.17 -4.93
N LEU A 58 -14.56 -7.83 -4.13
CA LEU A 58 -14.91 -8.25 -2.77
C LEU A 58 -15.17 -7.04 -1.86
N GLN A 59 -14.37 -5.99 -1.98
CA GLN A 59 -14.57 -4.74 -1.25
C GLN A 59 -15.91 -4.08 -1.60
N LYS A 60 -16.24 -4.03 -2.89
CA LYS A 60 -17.50 -3.44 -3.36
C LYS A 60 -18.69 -4.21 -2.81
N GLN A 61 -18.67 -5.53 -2.89
CA GLN A 61 -19.72 -6.39 -2.32
C GLN A 61 -19.91 -6.13 -0.82
N GLU A 62 -18.82 -6.04 -0.08
CA GLU A 62 -18.85 -5.79 1.36
C GLU A 62 -19.40 -4.40 1.69
N ARG A 63 -19.00 -3.36 0.94
CA ARG A 63 -19.54 -2.00 1.08
C ARG A 63 -21.05 -1.96 0.82
N ASP A 64 -21.52 -2.67 -0.19
CA ASP A 64 -22.95 -2.73 -0.52
C ASP A 64 -23.75 -3.38 0.63
N ILE A 65 -23.23 -4.46 1.22
CA ILE A 65 -23.83 -5.10 2.39
C ILE A 65 -23.84 -4.12 3.58
N GLN A 66 -22.72 -3.49 3.90
CA GLN A 66 -22.62 -2.53 4.98
C GLN A 66 -23.55 -1.32 4.77
N ASN A 67 -23.67 -0.81 3.56
CA ASN A 67 -24.57 0.30 3.24
C ASN A 67 -26.03 -0.07 3.44
N LYS A 68 -26.45 -1.28 3.04
CA LYS A 68 -27.80 -1.79 3.31
C LYS A 68 -28.11 -1.90 4.80
N MET A 69 -27.13 -2.32 5.58
CA MET A 69 -27.28 -2.48 7.03
C MET A 69 -27.09 -1.18 7.82
N SER A 70 -26.42 -0.20 7.25
CA SER A 70 -25.97 1.01 7.94
C SER A 70 -27.10 1.78 8.63
N LYS A 71 -28.23 1.97 7.97
CA LYS A 71 -29.39 2.69 8.50
C LYS A 71 -29.91 2.07 9.81
N ARG A 72 -30.03 0.74 9.84
CA ARG A 72 -30.52 0.03 11.01
C ARG A 72 -29.50 -0.01 12.13
N VAL A 73 -28.23 -0.24 11.78
CA VAL A 73 -27.11 -0.21 12.72
C VAL A 73 -26.96 1.16 13.37
N GLU A 74 -27.12 2.24 12.60
CA GLU A 74 -27.06 3.61 13.11
C GLU A 74 -28.23 3.93 14.03
N CYS A 75 -29.44 3.49 13.70
CA CYS A 75 -30.61 3.59 14.55
C CYS A 75 -30.38 2.88 15.89
N ILE A 76 -29.85 1.65 15.89
CA ILE A 76 -29.58 0.92 17.13
C ILE A 76 -28.52 1.65 17.96
N LYS A 77 -27.44 2.11 17.32
CA LYS A 77 -26.36 2.84 18.00
C LYS A 77 -26.80 4.16 18.62
N LYS A 78 -27.79 4.83 18.02
CA LYS A 78 -28.32 6.12 18.49
C LYS A 78 -29.28 5.96 19.65
N ASN A 79 -30.12 4.93 19.61
CA ASN A 79 -31.22 4.77 20.57
C ASN A 79 -30.85 3.90 21.78
N PHE A 80 -29.87 3.04 21.69
CA PHE A 80 -29.50 2.08 22.75
C PHE A 80 -28.04 2.29 23.18
N LYS A 81 -27.77 2.01 24.49
CA LYS A 81 -26.44 2.16 25.09
C LYS A 81 -26.05 0.89 25.88
N GLY A 82 -24.76 0.72 26.16
CA GLY A 82 -24.26 -0.39 26.99
C GLY A 82 -24.51 -1.78 26.38
N ASP A 83 -24.84 -2.72 27.25
CA ASP A 83 -25.01 -4.15 26.89
C ASP A 83 -26.21 -4.38 25.97
N GLU A 84 -27.29 -3.62 26.16
CA GLU A 84 -28.46 -3.70 25.29
C GLU A 84 -28.14 -3.39 23.84
N ARG A 85 -27.31 -2.37 23.59
CA ARG A 85 -26.81 -2.05 22.25
C ARG A 85 -25.98 -3.19 21.68
N HIS A 86 -25.11 -3.81 22.49
CA HIS A 86 -24.29 -4.94 22.05
C HIS A 86 -25.14 -6.15 21.67
N MET A 87 -26.12 -6.49 22.49
CA MET A 87 -27.04 -7.62 22.22
C MET A 87 -27.84 -7.39 20.94
N LEU A 88 -28.42 -6.20 20.78
CA LEU A 88 -29.21 -5.87 19.59
C LEU A 88 -28.35 -5.89 18.30
N LEU A 89 -27.15 -5.34 18.34
CA LEU A 89 -26.24 -5.39 17.20
C LEU A 89 -25.81 -6.81 16.88
N ALA A 90 -25.47 -7.62 17.88
CA ALA A 90 -25.09 -9.01 17.69
C ALA A 90 -26.24 -9.83 17.07
N THR A 91 -27.46 -9.65 17.58
CA THR A 91 -28.66 -10.31 17.06
C THR A 91 -28.92 -9.88 15.61
N TYR A 92 -28.85 -8.58 15.32
CA TYR A 92 -29.07 -8.06 13.98
C TYR A 92 -28.04 -8.58 12.98
N TYR A 93 -26.75 -8.61 13.34
CA TYR A 93 -25.68 -9.18 12.51
C TYR A 93 -25.91 -10.67 12.28
N ARG A 94 -26.29 -11.43 13.31
CA ARG A 94 -26.59 -12.86 13.20
C ARG A 94 -27.78 -13.14 12.28
N GLN A 95 -28.84 -12.35 12.36
CA GLN A 95 -30.02 -12.48 11.49
C GLN A 95 -29.70 -12.23 10.01
N ASN A 96 -28.71 -11.36 9.74
CA ASN A 96 -28.25 -11.05 8.37
C ASN A 96 -27.06 -11.92 7.93
N ASN A 97 -26.70 -12.97 8.68
CA ASN A 97 -25.52 -13.82 8.43
C ASN A 97 -24.23 -12.98 8.24
N TYR A 98 -24.12 -11.86 8.95
CA TYR A 98 -23.02 -10.94 8.86
C TYR A 98 -22.08 -11.06 10.06
N HIS A 99 -20.81 -11.37 9.81
CA HIS A 99 -19.77 -11.37 10.83
C HIS A 99 -18.97 -10.06 10.79
N PRO A 100 -18.73 -9.38 11.94
CA PRO A 100 -17.95 -8.15 11.99
C PRO A 100 -16.55 -8.25 11.36
N ILE A 101 -15.94 -9.44 11.35
CA ILE A 101 -14.67 -9.73 10.68
C ILE A 101 -14.76 -9.51 9.15
N MET A 102 -15.94 -9.65 8.56
CA MET A 102 -16.15 -9.37 7.13
C MET A 102 -15.87 -7.90 6.79
N SER A 103 -15.97 -7.00 7.76
CA SER A 103 -15.60 -5.60 7.55
C SER A 103 -14.12 -5.40 7.16
N LEU A 104 -13.23 -6.34 7.48
CA LEU A 104 -11.84 -6.31 7.03
C LEU A 104 -11.71 -6.45 5.51
N ARG A 105 -12.71 -7.01 4.84
CA ARG A 105 -12.76 -7.10 3.38
C ARG A 105 -12.80 -5.72 2.71
N THR A 106 -13.29 -4.69 3.41
CA THR A 106 -13.26 -3.31 2.89
C THR A 106 -11.85 -2.75 2.76
N SER A 107 -10.88 -3.33 3.45
CA SER A 107 -9.46 -2.94 3.40
C SER A 107 -8.58 -3.97 2.71
N LEU A 108 -9.16 -4.91 1.96
CA LEU A 108 -8.44 -6.07 1.40
C LEU A 108 -7.32 -5.65 0.44
N SER A 109 -7.52 -4.60 -0.38
CA SER A 109 -6.47 -4.10 -1.28
C SER A 109 -5.27 -3.55 -0.51
N LEU A 110 -5.50 -2.88 0.62
CA LEU A 110 -4.42 -2.41 1.48
C LEU A 110 -3.66 -3.57 2.13
N LEU A 111 -4.39 -4.59 2.60
CA LEU A 111 -3.77 -5.78 3.19
C LEU A 111 -2.92 -6.53 2.18
N LEU A 112 -3.33 -6.57 0.90
CA LEU A 112 -2.53 -7.13 -0.18
C LEU A 112 -1.28 -6.29 -0.49
N GLN A 113 -1.37 -4.97 -0.39
CA GLN A 113 -0.26 -4.08 -0.70
C GLN A 113 0.89 -4.21 0.30
N ILE A 114 0.61 -4.48 1.59
CA ILE A 114 1.62 -4.54 2.65
C ILE A 114 2.73 -5.57 2.35
N PRO A 115 2.45 -6.85 2.04
CA PRO A 115 3.52 -7.82 1.79
C PRO A 115 4.34 -7.49 0.54
N PHE A 116 3.73 -6.98 -0.54
CA PHE A 116 4.46 -6.56 -1.72
C PHE A 116 5.38 -5.37 -1.44
N PHE A 117 4.85 -4.37 -0.74
CA PHE A 117 5.65 -3.22 -0.33
C PHE A 117 6.80 -3.62 0.60
N THR A 118 6.55 -4.51 1.55
CA THR A 118 7.57 -4.98 2.49
C THR A 118 8.67 -5.74 1.75
N ALA A 119 8.32 -6.61 0.81
CA ALA A 119 9.29 -7.34 -0.01
C ALA A 119 10.13 -6.38 -0.86
N ALA A 120 9.51 -5.40 -1.52
CA ALA A 120 10.21 -4.37 -2.28
C ALA A 120 11.12 -3.52 -1.40
N TYR A 121 10.65 -3.12 -0.22
CA TYR A 121 11.45 -2.37 0.76
C TYR A 121 12.73 -3.13 1.14
N PHE A 122 12.61 -4.39 1.54
CA PHE A 122 13.78 -5.21 1.87
C PHE A 122 14.68 -5.40 0.66
N PHE A 123 14.14 -5.64 -0.52
CA PHE A 123 14.93 -5.82 -1.73
C PHE A 123 15.75 -4.56 -2.05
N PHE A 124 15.12 -3.41 -2.21
CA PHE A 124 15.81 -2.18 -2.57
C PHE A 124 16.74 -1.65 -1.47
N SER A 125 16.41 -1.88 -0.19
CA SER A 125 17.27 -1.47 0.92
C SER A 125 18.56 -2.28 1.03
N HIS A 126 18.58 -3.53 0.52
CA HIS A 126 19.76 -4.40 0.55
C HIS A 126 20.46 -4.53 -0.82
N LEU A 127 19.92 -3.88 -1.84
CA LEU A 127 20.49 -3.98 -3.20
C LEU A 127 21.78 -3.16 -3.32
N GLN A 128 22.92 -3.82 -3.19
CA GLN A 128 24.25 -3.19 -3.28
C GLN A 128 24.52 -2.51 -4.63
N LEU A 129 23.86 -2.97 -5.70
CA LEU A 129 23.98 -2.41 -7.05
C LEU A 129 23.49 -0.96 -7.16
N LEU A 130 22.70 -0.46 -6.19
CA LEU A 130 22.23 0.93 -6.16
C LEU A 130 23.30 1.92 -5.69
N HIS A 131 24.35 1.44 -5.01
CA HIS A 131 25.39 2.30 -4.46
C HIS A 131 26.19 3.02 -5.55
N GLY A 132 26.21 4.35 -5.48
CA GLY A 132 26.95 5.19 -6.40
C GLY A 132 26.35 5.29 -7.80
N LEU A 133 25.15 4.78 -8.02
CA LEU A 133 24.45 4.95 -9.28
C LEU A 133 23.52 6.16 -9.22
N SER A 134 23.74 7.08 -10.16
CA SER A 134 22.95 8.30 -10.30
C SER A 134 21.82 8.13 -11.32
N MET A 135 20.72 8.82 -11.09
CA MET A 135 19.59 8.93 -12.02
C MET A 135 19.17 10.39 -12.17
N GLY A 136 19.53 11.02 -13.27
CA GLY A 136 19.19 12.40 -13.54
C GLY A 136 19.72 13.35 -12.46
N ILE A 137 18.83 13.88 -11.61
CA ILE A 137 19.16 14.83 -10.55
C ILE A 137 19.55 14.11 -9.23
N ILE A 138 19.27 12.81 -9.12
CA ILE A 138 19.56 12.01 -7.92
C ILE A 138 20.99 11.46 -8.04
N GLU A 139 21.86 11.84 -7.10
CA GLU A 139 23.28 11.44 -7.11
C GLU A 139 23.51 9.97 -6.73
N ASP A 140 22.69 9.44 -5.82
CA ASP A 140 22.83 8.07 -5.32
C ASP A 140 21.46 7.46 -5.03
N LEU A 141 21.09 6.42 -5.79
CA LEU A 141 19.82 5.71 -5.65
C LEU A 141 19.72 4.87 -4.37
N SER A 142 20.86 4.60 -3.71
CA SER A 142 20.87 3.87 -2.44
C SER A 142 20.55 4.72 -1.22
N LYS A 143 20.54 6.04 -1.38
CA LYS A 143 20.30 7.02 -0.32
C LYS A 143 19.01 7.81 -0.54
N PRO A 144 18.50 8.50 0.49
CA PRO A 144 17.47 9.52 0.31
C PRO A 144 17.93 10.59 -0.68
N ASP A 145 16.99 11.15 -1.44
CA ASP A 145 17.29 12.04 -2.57
C ASP A 145 17.95 13.38 -2.19
N ASN A 146 17.71 13.90 -0.98
CA ASN A 146 18.29 15.14 -0.46
C ASN A 146 18.38 16.29 -1.49
N LEU A 147 17.36 16.42 -2.37
CA LEU A 147 17.41 17.32 -3.53
C LEU A 147 17.33 18.80 -3.14
N LEU A 148 16.70 19.12 -2.01
CA LEU A 148 16.60 20.51 -1.54
C LEU A 148 17.34 20.69 -0.23
N HIS A 149 18.25 21.65 -0.21
CA HIS A 149 18.96 22.09 0.98
C HIS A 149 18.43 23.47 1.38
N ILE A 150 17.68 23.55 2.47
CA ILE A 150 17.18 24.80 3.04
C ILE A 150 17.98 25.07 4.33
N GLY A 151 19.08 25.79 4.20
CA GLY A 151 20.02 26.02 5.31
C GLY A 151 20.72 24.72 5.74
N SER A 152 20.53 24.29 6.99
CA SER A 152 21.11 23.07 7.53
C SER A 152 20.17 21.83 7.40
N ILE A 153 18.98 21.98 6.82
CA ILE A 153 17.99 20.90 6.69
C ILE A 153 17.97 20.43 5.24
N SER A 154 18.24 19.13 5.04
CA SER A 154 18.03 18.46 3.75
C SER A 154 16.58 17.96 3.66
N VAL A 155 15.92 18.27 2.56
CA VAL A 155 14.53 17.87 2.31
C VAL A 155 14.48 16.85 1.17
N ASN A 156 13.88 15.70 1.45
CA ASN A 156 13.66 14.64 0.48
C ASN A 156 12.41 14.97 -0.35
N VAL A 157 12.62 15.37 -1.59
CA VAL A 157 11.54 15.86 -2.48
C VAL A 157 10.78 14.71 -3.12
N LEU A 158 11.46 13.62 -3.45
CA LEU A 158 10.89 12.50 -4.17
C LEU A 158 9.72 11.84 -3.41
N PRO A 159 9.83 11.50 -2.10
CA PRO A 159 8.70 10.96 -1.34
C PRO A 159 7.52 11.94 -1.23
N ILE A 160 7.80 13.24 -1.14
CA ILE A 160 6.76 14.27 -1.12
C ILE A 160 6.01 14.29 -2.46
N PHE A 161 6.76 14.31 -3.57
CA PHE A 161 6.18 14.29 -4.92
C PHE A 161 5.33 13.04 -5.17
N MET A 162 5.84 11.86 -4.81
CA MET A 162 5.08 10.60 -4.84
C MET A 162 3.79 10.69 -4.03
N THR A 163 3.86 11.26 -2.82
CA THR A 163 2.68 11.41 -1.95
C THR A 163 1.64 12.32 -2.57
N VAL A 164 2.06 13.43 -3.18
CA VAL A 164 1.15 14.36 -3.88
C VAL A 164 0.46 13.65 -5.05
N ILE A 165 1.19 12.90 -5.87
CA ILE A 165 0.60 12.11 -6.97
C ILE A 165 -0.42 11.12 -6.44
N ASN A 166 -0.09 10.38 -5.37
CA ASN A 166 -0.99 9.40 -4.75
C ASN A 166 -2.27 10.06 -4.20
N LEU A 167 -2.15 11.24 -3.58
CA LEU A 167 -3.30 12.00 -3.08
C LEU A 167 -4.19 12.49 -4.22
N VAL A 168 -3.61 13.00 -5.30
CA VAL A 168 -4.36 13.44 -6.48
C VAL A 168 -5.07 12.26 -7.15
N ALA A 169 -4.36 11.15 -7.38
CA ALA A 169 -4.94 9.93 -7.92
C ALA A 169 -6.06 9.38 -7.02
N GLY A 170 -5.83 9.34 -5.71
CA GLY A 170 -6.81 8.94 -4.72
C GLY A 170 -8.04 9.85 -4.69
N ALA A 171 -7.86 11.17 -4.82
CA ALA A 171 -8.95 12.13 -4.86
C ALA A 171 -9.83 11.95 -6.12
N ILE A 172 -9.21 11.68 -7.27
CA ILE A 172 -9.92 11.40 -8.52
C ILE A 172 -10.72 10.11 -8.39
N TYR A 173 -10.08 9.04 -7.90
CA TYR A 173 -10.69 7.72 -7.76
C TYR A 173 -11.81 7.69 -6.70
N SER A 174 -11.68 8.49 -5.62
CA SER A 174 -12.59 8.45 -4.48
C SER A 174 -13.81 9.39 -4.61
N LYS A 175 -14.08 10.00 -5.77
CA LYS A 175 -15.20 10.93 -5.94
C LYS A 175 -16.55 10.34 -5.50
N GLU A 176 -16.78 9.07 -5.80
CA GLU A 176 -18.01 8.33 -5.50
C GLU A 176 -17.94 7.51 -4.19
N GLN A 177 -16.83 7.59 -3.46
CA GLN A 177 -16.59 6.77 -2.29
C GLN A 177 -17.05 7.43 -0.99
N SER A 178 -17.24 6.59 0.05
CA SER A 178 -17.61 7.04 1.40
C SER A 178 -16.53 7.96 2.01
N LYS A 179 -16.97 8.83 2.94
CA LYS A 179 -16.04 9.68 3.72
C LYS A 179 -14.94 8.88 4.42
N ARG A 180 -15.26 7.64 4.87
CA ARG A 180 -14.30 6.74 5.52
C ARG A 180 -13.20 6.31 4.57
N ASP A 181 -13.55 5.97 3.34
CA ASP A 181 -12.57 5.55 2.31
C ASP A 181 -11.64 6.69 1.94
N LYS A 182 -12.16 7.93 1.89
CA LYS A 182 -11.34 9.13 1.66
C LYS A 182 -10.32 9.35 2.78
N ILE A 183 -10.76 9.26 4.03
CA ILE A 183 -9.87 9.38 5.20
C ILE A 183 -8.80 8.29 5.16
N GLN A 184 -9.17 7.07 4.80
CA GLN A 184 -8.25 5.94 4.69
C GLN A 184 -7.13 6.20 3.65
N ILE A 185 -7.47 6.77 2.49
CA ILE A 185 -6.49 7.15 1.46
C ILE A 185 -5.51 8.21 2.00
N TRP A 186 -6.00 9.22 2.70
CA TRP A 186 -5.15 10.25 3.30
C TRP A 186 -4.21 9.70 4.37
N VAL A 187 -4.76 8.88 5.28
CA VAL A 187 -3.97 8.24 6.35
C VAL A 187 -2.89 7.36 5.74
N LEU A 188 -3.24 6.59 4.71
CA LEU A 188 -2.29 5.72 4.02
C LEU A 188 -1.18 6.50 3.33
N ALA A 189 -1.53 7.56 2.60
CA ALA A 189 -0.55 8.42 1.92
C ALA A 189 0.45 9.05 2.90
N LEU A 190 -0.03 9.54 4.05
CA LEU A 190 0.81 10.09 5.11
C LEU A 190 1.67 9.01 5.78
N ALA A 191 1.14 7.80 5.99
CA ALA A 191 1.91 6.68 6.53
C ALA A 191 3.05 6.29 5.58
N PHE A 192 2.77 6.19 4.27
CA PHE A 192 3.81 5.95 3.27
C PHE A 192 4.84 7.06 3.20
N LEU A 193 4.42 8.32 3.28
CA LEU A 193 5.37 9.44 3.36
C LEU A 193 6.32 9.27 4.54
N GLY A 194 5.81 8.95 5.73
CA GLY A 194 6.64 8.74 6.92
C GLY A 194 7.64 7.58 6.77
N ILE A 195 7.22 6.46 6.18
CA ILE A 195 8.07 5.29 5.98
C ILE A 195 9.11 5.54 4.88
N LEU A 196 8.70 6.16 3.76
CA LEU A 196 9.56 6.35 2.59
C LEU A 196 10.45 7.60 2.69
N TYR A 197 10.20 8.50 3.65
CA TYR A 197 10.93 9.76 3.74
C TYR A 197 12.45 9.57 3.87
N ASN A 198 12.89 8.58 4.63
CA ASN A 198 14.30 8.24 4.83
C ASN A 198 14.73 6.98 4.07
N SER A 199 13.91 6.52 3.13
CA SER A 199 14.20 5.30 2.36
C SER A 199 15.06 5.62 1.13
N PRO A 200 15.75 4.60 0.57
CA PRO A 200 16.50 4.75 -0.68
C PRO A 200 15.65 5.30 -1.82
N SER A 201 16.20 6.24 -2.59
CA SER A 201 15.50 6.85 -3.72
C SER A 201 15.05 5.83 -4.77
N GLY A 202 15.81 4.75 -4.95
CA GLY A 202 15.45 3.63 -5.84
C GLY A 202 14.13 2.95 -5.44
N LEU A 203 13.84 2.85 -4.13
CA LEU A 203 12.56 2.32 -3.65
C LEU A 203 11.40 3.28 -3.91
N VAL A 204 11.62 4.58 -3.75
CA VAL A 204 10.58 5.59 -3.99
C VAL A 204 10.22 5.69 -5.47
N LEU A 205 11.20 5.43 -6.36
CA LEU A 205 11.00 5.38 -7.81
C LEU A 205 10.24 4.12 -8.27
N TYR A 206 10.43 3.02 -7.55
CA TYR A 206 9.70 1.77 -7.77
C TYR A 206 8.22 1.90 -7.41
#